data_6d85555554ce6d6400aa12acc030facd
#
_entry.id   6d85555554ce6d6400aa12acc030facd
#
_cell.length_a   1.000
_cell.length_b   1.000
_cell.length_c   1.000
_cell.angle_alpha   90.00
_cell.angle_beta   90.00
_cell.angle_gamma   90.00
#
_symmetry.space_group_name_H-M   'P 1'
#
loop_
_entity.id
_entity.type
_entity.pdbx_description
1 polymer ?
#
loop_
_entity_poly.entity_id
_entity_poly.type
_entity_poly.pdbx_seq_one_letter_code
_entity_poly.pdbx_strand_id
1 'polypeptide(L)'
;VILIKNFKDTLDEVKQLVTDIKNKNLKPIYFLMGEEAYYIDKISDFIESSVLSEEERGFNQMVLYGRDVTIDDIVGQAKRFPMMAEYQVVIVKEAQDLSRHIEKLAAYAKNPQPSTVLVINYKYKKIDKRKGLYKALKPDCVVYESKKLYDNQVPDWIRRVLSPKNYTISPKAAHMLVEFLGTDLSKINNELEKLQIILAEGTQISPDHIEENIGISKDYNNFELRKAIGERNVLKAHKIVNYFGENPKDNPMVVTVSLLFSYFSQLLHFHGLKDKSPRSVASALKVNPYFVNDYITAARNFPMRKVSAVVSTLREFDVKGKGVGSNAVPQGDLLKELLVRILS
;
A
#
# COMPACT_ATOMS: atom_id res chain seq x y z
N VAL A 1 -1.37 -23.14 9.87
CA VAL A 1 -1.53 -22.24 8.72
C VAL A 1 -2.81 -21.46 8.90
N ILE A 2 -2.70 -20.20 9.28
CA ILE A 2 -3.84 -19.29 9.36
C ILE A 2 -4.05 -18.70 7.97
N LEU A 3 -5.14 -19.06 7.32
CA LEU A 3 -5.56 -18.48 6.05
C LEU A 3 -6.17 -17.11 6.33
N ILE A 4 -5.43 -16.05 6.02
CA ILE A 4 -5.89 -14.67 6.15
C ILE A 4 -7.06 -14.44 5.19
N LYS A 5 -8.24 -14.15 5.72
CA LYS A 5 -9.43 -13.86 4.91
C LYS A 5 -9.68 -12.36 4.71
N ASN A 6 -9.20 -11.49 5.63
CA ASN A 6 -9.45 -10.04 5.61
C ASN A 6 -8.21 -9.23 6.03
N PHE A 7 -8.18 -7.92 5.70
CA PHE A 7 -7.15 -6.97 6.11
C PHE A 7 -6.96 -6.88 7.64
N LYS A 8 -8.04 -6.99 8.42
CA LYS A 8 -7.99 -7.00 9.89
C LYS A 8 -7.13 -8.15 10.41
N ASP A 9 -7.24 -9.31 9.76
CA ASP A 9 -6.49 -10.52 10.12
C ASP A 9 -4.97 -10.35 9.88
N THR A 10 -4.55 -9.56 8.86
CA THR A 10 -3.12 -9.32 8.55
C THR A 10 -2.40 -8.55 9.67
N LEU A 11 -3.01 -7.48 10.19
CA LEU A 11 -2.43 -6.69 11.27
C LEU A 11 -2.36 -7.49 12.57
N ASP A 12 -3.39 -8.26 12.87
CA ASP A 12 -3.46 -9.07 14.09
C ASP A 12 -2.43 -10.22 14.01
N GLU A 13 -2.22 -10.82 12.82
CA GLU A 13 -1.19 -11.84 12.60
C GLU A 13 0.23 -11.26 12.77
N VAL A 14 0.52 -10.09 12.22
CA VAL A 14 1.81 -9.41 12.41
C VAL A 14 2.05 -9.09 13.89
N LYS A 15 1.02 -8.59 14.61
CA LYS A 15 1.12 -8.34 16.06
C LYS A 15 1.41 -9.61 16.84
N GLN A 16 0.76 -10.73 16.48
CA GLN A 16 1.01 -12.02 17.12
C GLN A 16 2.44 -12.50 16.86
N LEU A 17 2.93 -12.42 15.62
CA LEU A 17 4.31 -12.78 15.29
C LEU A 17 5.32 -11.93 16.08
N VAL A 18 5.11 -10.62 16.16
CA VAL A 18 5.95 -9.71 16.95
C VAL A 18 5.92 -10.09 18.43
N THR A 19 4.75 -10.45 18.97
CA THR A 19 4.62 -10.89 20.37
C THR A 19 5.35 -12.20 20.62
N ASP A 20 5.22 -13.17 19.72
CA ASP A 20 5.90 -14.46 19.81
C ASP A 20 7.43 -14.29 19.79
N ILE A 21 7.95 -13.43 18.88
CA ILE A 21 9.37 -13.12 18.80
C ILE A 21 9.85 -12.43 20.08
N LYS A 22 9.11 -11.45 20.61
CA LYS A 22 9.43 -10.76 21.89
C LYS A 22 9.52 -11.73 23.06
N ASN A 23 8.64 -12.71 23.08
CA ASN A 23 8.60 -13.75 24.13
C ASN A 23 9.61 -14.87 23.88
N LYS A 24 10.53 -14.71 22.92
CA LYS A 24 11.52 -15.72 22.51
C LYS A 24 10.91 -17.06 22.08
N ASN A 25 9.64 -17.06 21.67
CA ASN A 25 9.00 -18.22 21.02
C ASN A 25 9.40 -18.23 19.53
N LEU A 26 10.69 -18.48 19.28
CA LEU A 26 11.28 -18.39 17.95
C LEU A 26 11.03 -19.68 17.16
N LYS A 27 10.92 -19.51 15.83
CA LYS A 27 10.84 -20.62 14.88
C LYS A 27 12.11 -20.65 14.03
N PRO A 28 12.55 -21.84 13.60
CA PRO A 28 13.80 -21.98 12.86
C PRO A 28 13.77 -21.33 11.48
N ILE A 29 12.59 -21.17 10.86
CA ILE A 29 12.46 -20.51 9.57
C ILE A 29 11.23 -19.58 9.58
N TYR A 30 11.45 -18.33 9.15
CA TYR A 30 10.41 -17.35 8.81
C TYR A 30 10.43 -17.13 7.30
N PHE A 31 9.50 -17.75 6.59
CA PHE A 31 9.33 -17.55 5.16
C PHE A 31 8.27 -16.48 4.92
N LEU A 32 8.73 -15.26 4.67
CA LEU A 32 7.91 -14.07 4.51
C LEU A 32 7.72 -13.79 3.01
N MET A 33 6.49 -13.92 2.50
CA MET A 33 6.21 -13.79 1.07
C MET A 33 4.98 -12.94 0.79
N GLY A 34 4.82 -12.49 -0.45
CA GLY A 34 3.58 -11.83 -0.90
C GLY A 34 3.82 -10.50 -1.61
N GLU A 35 2.70 -9.86 -1.95
CA GLU A 35 2.69 -8.66 -2.80
C GLU A 35 3.02 -7.38 -2.04
N GLU A 36 2.76 -7.34 -0.71
CA GLU A 36 3.00 -6.18 0.14
C GLU A 36 4.35 -6.34 0.87
N ALA A 37 5.34 -5.59 0.42
CA ALA A 37 6.69 -5.67 0.97
C ALA A 37 6.81 -5.08 2.38
N TYR A 38 6.00 -4.07 2.72
CA TYR A 38 6.06 -3.35 3.99
C TYR A 38 6.07 -4.27 5.21
N TYR A 39 5.15 -5.25 5.26
CA TYR A 39 5.07 -6.16 6.41
C TYR A 39 6.19 -7.19 6.42
N ILE A 40 6.65 -7.61 5.23
CA ILE A 40 7.81 -8.51 5.11
C ILE A 40 9.04 -7.84 5.73
N ASP A 41 9.29 -6.57 5.35
CA ASP A 41 10.40 -5.80 5.89
C ASP A 41 10.23 -5.54 7.40
N LYS A 42 9.06 -5.10 7.86
CA LYS A 42 8.81 -4.84 9.29
C LYS A 42 9.02 -6.06 10.18
N ILE A 43 8.59 -7.25 9.76
CA ILE A 43 8.82 -8.50 10.53
C ILE A 43 10.32 -8.85 10.51
N SER A 44 10.96 -8.75 9.35
CA SER A 44 12.38 -9.05 9.18
C SER A 44 13.26 -8.11 10.01
N ASP A 45 13.02 -6.78 9.92
CA ASP A 45 13.76 -5.76 10.67
C ASP A 45 13.53 -5.93 12.18
N PHE A 46 12.32 -6.35 12.58
CA PHE A 46 12.07 -6.65 13.98
C PHE A 46 12.87 -7.86 14.48
N ILE A 47 12.97 -8.95 13.70
CA ILE A 47 13.82 -10.10 14.02
C ILE A 47 15.28 -9.65 14.08
N GLU A 48 15.74 -8.88 13.08
CA GLU A 48 17.10 -8.35 12.98
C GLU A 48 17.51 -7.55 14.22
N SER A 49 16.57 -6.79 14.80
CA SER A 49 16.86 -5.90 15.94
C SER A 49 16.56 -6.49 17.31
N SER A 50 15.84 -7.62 17.42
CA SER A 50 15.33 -8.06 18.74
C SER A 50 15.73 -9.47 19.17
N VAL A 51 16.21 -10.33 18.27
CA VAL A 51 16.55 -11.72 18.61
C VAL A 51 17.88 -11.79 19.36
N LEU A 52 18.88 -11.05 18.90
CA LEU A 52 20.24 -11.03 19.47
C LEU A 52 20.51 -9.70 20.18
N SER A 53 21.31 -9.76 21.24
CA SER A 53 21.87 -8.55 21.86
C SER A 53 22.86 -7.86 20.90
N GLU A 54 23.24 -6.62 21.21
CA GLU A 54 24.15 -5.86 20.37
C GLU A 54 25.53 -6.53 20.27
N GLU A 55 26.01 -7.12 21.38
CA GLU A 55 27.29 -7.83 21.44
C GLU A 55 27.25 -9.15 20.63
N GLU A 56 26.11 -9.84 20.62
CA GLU A 56 25.95 -11.12 19.91
C GLU A 56 25.86 -10.96 18.39
N ARG A 57 25.33 -9.82 17.91
CA ARG A 57 25.09 -9.59 16.48
C ARG A 57 26.36 -9.67 15.63
N GLY A 58 27.48 -9.19 16.14
CA GLY A 58 28.73 -9.16 15.38
C GLY A 58 29.18 -10.54 14.87
N PHE A 59 28.88 -11.60 15.61
CA PHE A 59 29.30 -12.97 15.29
C PHE A 59 28.15 -13.87 14.83
N ASN A 60 26.92 -13.57 15.24
CA ASN A 60 25.77 -14.46 15.07
C ASN A 60 24.69 -13.92 14.15
N GLN A 61 24.86 -12.72 13.57
CA GLN A 61 23.91 -12.16 12.62
C GLN A 61 24.53 -12.01 11.23
N MET A 62 23.82 -12.47 10.22
CA MET A 62 24.23 -12.35 8.83
C MET A 62 23.06 -11.89 7.96
N VAL A 63 23.30 -10.85 7.19
CA VAL A 63 22.35 -10.34 6.18
C VAL A 63 22.90 -10.63 4.80
N LEU A 64 22.14 -11.37 4.00
CA LEU A 64 22.46 -11.81 2.66
C LEU A 64 21.44 -11.22 1.67
N TYR A 65 21.86 -11.01 0.42
CA TYR A 65 20.96 -10.57 -0.65
C TYR A 65 20.80 -11.68 -1.69
N GLY A 66 19.56 -11.96 -2.11
CA GLY A 66 19.25 -13.07 -2.99
C GLY A 66 20.01 -13.08 -4.32
N ARG A 67 20.39 -11.91 -4.83
CA ARG A 67 21.21 -11.79 -6.07
C ARG A 67 22.68 -12.20 -5.90
N ASP A 68 23.20 -12.17 -4.66
CA ASP A 68 24.62 -12.31 -4.38
C ASP A 68 24.98 -13.70 -3.82
N VAL A 69 23.96 -14.55 -3.58
CA VAL A 69 24.13 -15.88 -2.96
C VAL A 69 23.32 -16.96 -3.66
N THR A 70 23.69 -18.20 -3.43
CA THR A 70 22.94 -19.40 -3.82
C THR A 70 22.15 -19.98 -2.65
N ILE A 71 21.20 -20.89 -2.91
CA ILE A 71 20.51 -21.63 -1.84
C ILE A 71 21.50 -22.48 -1.03
N ASP A 72 22.52 -23.01 -1.67
CA ASP A 72 23.53 -23.83 -0.99
C ASP A 72 24.38 -22.99 -0.02
N ASP A 73 24.71 -21.75 -0.39
CA ASP A 73 25.39 -20.79 0.51
C ASP A 73 24.52 -20.46 1.71
N ILE A 74 23.23 -20.16 1.51
CA ILE A 74 22.28 -19.87 2.58
C ILE A 74 22.16 -21.05 3.53
N VAL A 75 22.01 -22.25 3.01
CA VAL A 75 21.92 -23.49 3.82
C VAL A 75 23.23 -23.74 4.56
N GLY A 76 24.39 -23.50 3.92
CA GLY A 76 25.69 -23.59 4.56
C GLY A 76 25.83 -22.67 5.78
N GLN A 77 25.36 -21.42 5.66
CA GLN A 77 25.36 -20.48 6.79
C GLN A 77 24.33 -20.91 7.86
N ALA A 78 23.12 -21.30 7.44
CA ALA A 78 22.05 -21.66 8.36
C ALA A 78 22.33 -22.94 9.17
N LYS A 79 23.25 -23.78 8.74
CA LYS A 79 23.68 -25.00 9.47
C LYS A 79 24.78 -24.76 10.49
N ARG A 80 25.34 -23.55 10.55
CA ARG A 80 26.35 -23.23 11.55
C ARG A 80 25.76 -23.19 12.96
N PHE A 81 26.58 -23.36 13.96
CA PHE A 81 26.21 -23.14 15.35
C PHE A 81 26.52 -21.70 15.76
N PRO A 82 25.69 -21.09 16.62
CA PRO A 82 25.99 -19.78 17.17
C PRO A 82 27.28 -19.79 18.01
N MET A 83 27.98 -18.65 18.00
CA MET A 83 29.17 -18.43 18.80
C MET A 83 28.82 -17.69 20.09
N MET A 84 28.92 -18.35 21.24
CA MET A 84 28.65 -17.75 22.55
C MET A 84 27.26 -17.10 22.69
N ALA A 85 26.27 -17.60 21.93
CA ALA A 85 24.90 -17.16 21.96
C ALA A 85 23.94 -18.35 21.82
N GLU A 86 22.68 -18.16 22.18
CA GLU A 86 21.64 -19.19 22.04
C GLU A 86 21.21 -19.40 20.59
N TYR A 87 21.18 -18.30 19.83
CA TYR A 87 20.75 -18.31 18.43
C TYR A 87 21.74 -17.62 17.50
N GLN A 88 21.72 -18.04 16.24
CA GLN A 88 22.20 -17.22 15.12
C GLN A 88 21.03 -16.78 14.27
N VAL A 89 21.16 -15.62 13.63
CA VAL A 89 20.14 -15.03 12.74
C VAL A 89 20.72 -14.89 11.33
N VAL A 90 20.09 -15.53 10.36
CA VAL A 90 20.45 -15.43 8.94
C VAL A 90 19.26 -14.81 8.18
N ILE A 91 19.44 -13.63 7.64
CA ILE A 91 18.38 -12.89 6.92
C ILE A 91 18.75 -12.86 5.44
N VAL A 92 17.83 -13.31 4.60
CA VAL A 92 17.98 -13.26 3.14
C VAL A 92 17.02 -12.22 2.59
N LYS A 93 17.53 -11.01 2.33
CA LYS A 93 16.79 -9.92 1.69
C LYS A 93 16.69 -10.18 0.18
N GLU A 94 15.58 -9.74 -0.45
CA GLU A 94 15.29 -9.88 -1.88
C GLU A 94 15.41 -11.34 -2.39
N ALA A 95 14.92 -12.30 -1.60
CA ALA A 95 15.02 -13.72 -1.92
C ALA A 95 14.22 -14.14 -3.18
N GLN A 96 13.35 -13.28 -3.74
CA GLN A 96 12.67 -13.53 -5.02
C GLN A 96 13.63 -13.65 -6.21
N ASP A 97 14.86 -13.16 -6.08
CA ASP A 97 15.91 -13.33 -7.09
C ASP A 97 16.34 -14.81 -7.21
N LEU A 98 16.19 -15.56 -6.13
CA LEU A 98 16.43 -17.00 -6.07
C LEU A 98 15.23 -17.86 -6.53
N SER A 99 14.17 -17.26 -7.09
CA SER A 99 12.90 -17.95 -7.37
C SER A 99 13.03 -19.21 -8.23
N ARG A 100 14.02 -19.27 -9.13
CA ARG A 100 14.28 -20.45 -9.97
C ARG A 100 14.77 -21.66 -9.18
N HIS A 101 15.41 -21.42 -8.03
CA HIS A 101 16.10 -22.44 -7.24
C HIS A 101 15.54 -22.56 -5.81
N ILE A 102 14.54 -21.74 -5.43
CA ILE A 102 13.99 -21.64 -4.06
C ILE A 102 13.50 -22.99 -3.53
N GLU A 103 13.04 -23.90 -4.39
CA GLU A 103 12.59 -25.24 -4.02
C GLU A 103 13.69 -26.10 -3.38
N LYS A 104 14.98 -25.84 -3.68
CA LYS A 104 16.11 -26.54 -3.05
C LYS A 104 16.14 -26.35 -1.53
N LEU A 105 15.58 -25.24 -1.00
CA LEU A 105 15.47 -24.98 0.41
C LEU A 105 14.61 -26.03 1.15
N ALA A 106 13.78 -26.78 0.43
CA ALA A 106 12.92 -27.84 0.99
C ALA A 106 13.71 -28.93 1.77
N ALA A 107 14.94 -29.23 1.32
CA ALA A 107 15.79 -30.20 2.00
C ALA A 107 16.19 -29.73 3.41
N TYR A 108 16.56 -28.46 3.56
CA TYR A 108 16.89 -27.85 4.84
C TYR A 108 15.63 -27.67 5.71
N ALA A 109 14.52 -27.24 5.11
CA ALA A 109 13.27 -26.98 5.83
C ALA A 109 12.63 -28.22 6.48
N LYS A 110 13.01 -29.43 6.06
CA LYS A 110 12.57 -30.70 6.70
C LYS A 110 13.25 -30.98 8.03
N ASN A 111 14.47 -30.52 8.21
CA ASN A 111 15.24 -30.66 9.44
C ASN A 111 16.13 -29.42 9.63
N PRO A 112 15.52 -28.28 9.98
CA PRO A 112 16.27 -27.04 10.16
C PRO A 112 17.08 -27.07 11.45
N GLN A 113 18.19 -26.33 11.50
CA GLN A 113 19.01 -26.16 12.69
C GLN A 113 18.19 -25.41 13.77
N PRO A 114 17.94 -26.00 14.96
CA PRO A 114 17.09 -25.39 15.98
C PRO A 114 17.64 -24.08 16.55
N SER A 115 18.95 -23.91 16.58
CA SER A 115 19.66 -22.70 17.07
C SER A 115 19.80 -21.63 15.99
N THR A 116 19.14 -21.78 14.83
CA THR A 116 19.18 -20.82 13.74
C THR A 116 17.80 -20.22 13.51
N VAL A 117 17.73 -18.90 13.39
CA VAL A 117 16.56 -18.18 12.91
C VAL A 117 16.85 -17.74 11.47
N LEU A 118 16.36 -18.50 10.50
CA LEU A 118 16.49 -18.19 9.07
C LEU A 118 15.28 -17.39 8.58
N VAL A 119 15.51 -16.17 8.11
CA VAL A 119 14.46 -15.27 7.58
C VAL A 119 14.61 -15.16 6.08
N ILE A 120 13.56 -15.50 5.34
CA ILE A 120 13.52 -15.43 3.88
C ILE A 120 12.52 -14.35 3.45
N ASN A 121 13.01 -13.20 2.97
CA ASN A 121 12.19 -12.10 2.46
C ASN A 121 11.91 -12.31 0.98
N TYR A 122 10.82 -13.02 0.67
CA TYR A 122 10.43 -13.39 -0.70
C TYR A 122 9.33 -12.44 -1.21
N LYS A 123 9.74 -11.23 -1.60
CA LYS A 123 8.84 -10.12 -1.98
C LYS A 123 8.24 -10.31 -3.37
N TYR A 124 7.04 -9.76 -3.56
CA TYR A 124 6.30 -9.69 -4.84
C TYR A 124 6.00 -11.06 -5.49
N LYS A 125 6.35 -12.14 -4.85
CA LYS A 125 6.13 -13.52 -5.31
C LYS A 125 5.55 -14.39 -4.21
N LYS A 126 5.06 -15.56 -4.60
CA LYS A 126 4.54 -16.60 -3.69
C LYS A 126 5.08 -17.94 -4.12
N ILE A 127 5.33 -18.82 -3.16
CA ILE A 127 5.64 -20.22 -3.47
C ILE A 127 4.34 -20.99 -3.71
N ASP A 128 4.40 -21.99 -4.58
CA ASP A 128 3.24 -22.86 -4.86
C ASP A 128 2.97 -23.78 -3.66
N LYS A 129 1.78 -23.67 -3.08
CA LYS A 129 1.35 -24.43 -1.90
C LYS A 129 1.31 -25.95 -2.13
N ARG A 130 1.34 -26.40 -3.38
CA ARG A 130 1.36 -27.82 -3.77
C ARG A 130 2.76 -28.40 -3.77
N LYS A 131 3.80 -27.56 -3.86
CA LYS A 131 5.21 -27.97 -3.98
C LYS A 131 5.85 -28.40 -2.67
N GLY A 132 7.03 -29.01 -2.79
CA GLY A 132 7.77 -29.62 -1.68
C GLY A 132 8.21 -28.63 -0.62
N LEU A 133 8.65 -27.43 -1.00
CA LEU A 133 9.10 -26.41 -0.06
C LEU A 133 7.96 -25.98 0.88
N TYR A 134 6.77 -25.64 0.33
CA TYR A 134 5.65 -25.23 1.18
C TYR A 134 5.25 -26.31 2.19
N LYS A 135 5.25 -27.58 1.73
CA LYS A 135 4.92 -28.75 2.60
C LYS A 135 5.97 -28.94 3.70
N ALA A 136 7.26 -28.70 3.39
CA ALA A 136 8.34 -28.85 4.34
C ALA A 136 8.33 -27.73 5.41
N LEU A 137 7.96 -26.49 5.02
CA LEU A 137 7.89 -25.34 5.94
C LEU A 137 6.70 -25.42 6.92
N LYS A 138 5.62 -26.16 6.56
CA LYS A 138 4.35 -26.08 7.26
C LYS A 138 4.33 -26.56 8.72
N PRO A 139 5.05 -27.61 9.15
CA PRO A 139 4.92 -28.12 10.51
C PRO A 139 5.46 -27.18 11.60
N ASP A 140 6.69 -26.68 11.42
CA ASP A 140 7.44 -26.02 12.49
C ASP A 140 7.99 -24.64 12.16
N CYS A 141 7.64 -24.12 10.99
CA CYS A 141 8.12 -22.84 10.49
C CYS A 141 6.98 -21.82 10.38
N VAL A 142 7.33 -20.54 10.37
CA VAL A 142 6.38 -19.46 10.03
C VAL A 142 6.35 -19.29 8.52
N VAL A 143 5.15 -19.39 7.93
CA VAL A 143 4.90 -19.00 6.54
C VAL A 143 3.89 -17.87 6.55
N TYR A 144 4.38 -16.66 6.35
CA TYR A 144 3.57 -15.44 6.30
C TYR A 144 3.35 -15.01 4.85
N GLU A 145 2.09 -14.75 4.48
CA GLU A 145 1.72 -14.29 3.14
C GLU A 145 1.08 -12.90 3.22
N SER A 146 1.82 -11.86 2.86
CA SER A 146 1.30 -10.50 2.80
C SER A 146 0.48 -10.26 1.53
N LYS A 147 -0.61 -9.50 1.66
CA LYS A 147 -1.48 -9.10 0.54
C LYS A 147 -1.46 -7.60 0.38
N LYS A 148 -1.44 -7.15 -0.87
CA LYS A 148 -1.57 -5.74 -1.19
C LYS A 148 -2.94 -5.22 -0.72
N LEU A 149 -2.94 -4.03 -0.14
CA LEU A 149 -4.18 -3.33 0.23
C LEU A 149 -4.81 -2.66 -0.98
N TYR A 150 -6.12 -2.61 -1.01
CA TYR A 150 -6.86 -1.77 -1.95
C TYR A 150 -6.93 -0.32 -1.44
N ASP A 151 -7.08 0.63 -2.35
CA ASP A 151 -7.12 2.08 -2.06
C ASP A 151 -8.09 2.43 -0.92
N ASN A 152 -9.26 1.78 -0.88
CA ASN A 152 -10.26 2.01 0.15
C ASN A 152 -9.91 1.42 1.53
N GLN A 153 -8.90 0.57 1.61
CA GLN A 153 -8.42 -0.05 2.87
C GLN A 153 -7.27 0.75 3.50
N VAL A 154 -6.51 1.49 2.69
CA VAL A 154 -5.33 2.23 3.16
C VAL A 154 -5.67 3.32 4.19
N PRO A 155 -6.77 4.10 4.10
CA PRO A 155 -7.12 5.05 5.15
C PRO A 155 -7.37 4.39 6.52
N ASP A 156 -7.96 3.19 6.54
CA ASP A 156 -8.13 2.42 7.77
C ASP A 156 -6.79 1.91 8.31
N TRP A 157 -5.90 1.51 7.43
CA TRP A 157 -4.54 1.12 7.78
C TRP A 157 -3.77 2.30 8.41
N ILE A 158 -3.81 3.48 7.81
CA ILE A 158 -3.17 4.70 8.35
C ILE A 158 -3.64 4.95 9.79
N ARG A 159 -4.96 4.93 10.04
CA ARG A 159 -5.51 5.11 11.39
C ARG A 159 -4.98 4.10 12.40
N ARG A 160 -4.84 2.84 12.00
CA ARG A 160 -4.35 1.76 12.87
C ARG A 160 -2.84 1.85 13.15
N VAL A 161 -2.05 2.39 12.22
CA VAL A 161 -0.61 2.64 12.41
C VAL A 161 -0.40 3.82 13.37
N LEU A 162 -1.23 4.85 13.28
CA LEU A 162 -1.13 6.07 14.08
C LEU A 162 -1.65 5.87 15.52
N SER A 163 -2.72 5.11 15.70
CA SER A 163 -3.41 4.95 16.99
C SER A 163 -2.52 4.50 18.16
N PRO A 164 -1.61 3.50 18.01
CA PRO A 164 -0.71 3.08 19.08
C PRO A 164 0.32 4.14 19.49
N LYS A 165 0.50 5.16 18.67
CA LYS A 165 1.43 6.28 18.88
C LYS A 165 0.69 7.57 19.31
N ASN A 166 -0.57 7.44 19.73
CA ASN A 166 -1.45 8.53 20.16
C ASN A 166 -1.72 9.61 19.10
N TYR A 167 -1.58 9.29 17.80
CA TYR A 167 -1.98 10.21 16.71
C TYR A 167 -3.30 9.77 16.09
N THR A 168 -4.05 10.75 15.59
CA THR A 168 -5.21 10.52 14.75
C THR A 168 -5.06 11.25 13.41
N ILE A 169 -5.90 10.94 12.44
CA ILE A 169 -5.87 11.61 11.13
C ILE A 169 -7.30 11.88 10.66
N SER A 170 -7.51 13.07 10.09
CA SER A 170 -8.79 13.40 9.48
C SER A 170 -9.04 12.56 8.22
N PRO A 171 -10.30 12.25 7.87
CA PRO A 171 -10.62 11.50 6.65
C PRO A 171 -10.05 12.13 5.38
N LYS A 172 -10.11 13.47 5.28
CA LYS A 172 -9.56 14.23 4.14
C LYS A 172 -8.05 14.08 4.05
N ALA A 173 -7.30 14.24 5.14
CA ALA A 173 -5.86 14.09 5.17
C ALA A 173 -5.41 12.67 4.80
N ALA A 174 -6.09 11.64 5.32
CA ALA A 174 -5.80 10.26 4.95
C ALA A 174 -6.03 10.00 3.46
N HIS A 175 -7.09 10.59 2.89
CA HIS A 175 -7.37 10.47 1.45
C HIS A 175 -6.31 11.18 0.58
N MET A 176 -5.84 12.36 0.99
CA MET A 176 -4.77 13.08 0.31
C MET A 176 -3.50 12.23 0.23
N LEU A 177 -3.12 11.57 1.32
CA LEU A 177 -1.96 10.67 1.32
C LEU A 177 -2.12 9.51 0.34
N VAL A 178 -3.29 8.86 0.36
CA VAL A 178 -3.57 7.71 -0.54
C VAL A 178 -3.58 8.14 -2.00
N GLU A 179 -4.17 9.27 -2.30
CA GLU A 179 -4.28 9.78 -3.66
C GLU A 179 -2.92 10.16 -4.25
N PHE A 180 -2.04 10.74 -3.43
CA PHE A 180 -0.73 11.19 -3.87
C PHE A 180 0.33 10.08 -3.85
N LEU A 181 0.34 9.23 -2.81
CA LEU A 181 1.33 8.17 -2.62
C LEU A 181 0.86 6.80 -3.13
N GLY A 182 -0.42 6.68 -3.49
CA GLY A 182 -1.04 5.41 -3.87
C GLY A 182 -1.19 4.46 -2.69
N THR A 183 -1.04 3.17 -2.96
CA THR A 183 -1.13 2.09 -1.95
C THR A 183 0.23 1.62 -1.46
N ASP A 184 1.30 2.36 -1.70
CA ASP A 184 2.64 2.05 -1.22
C ASP A 184 2.74 2.34 0.29
N LEU A 185 2.55 1.30 1.10
CA LEU A 185 2.53 1.42 2.55
C LEU A 185 3.86 1.90 3.12
N SER A 186 4.98 1.57 2.48
CA SER A 186 6.31 2.01 2.92
C SER A 186 6.46 3.51 2.76
N LYS A 187 6.07 4.06 1.60
CA LYS A 187 6.08 5.51 1.37
C LYS A 187 5.15 6.24 2.34
N ILE A 188 3.92 5.75 2.48
CA ILE A 188 2.96 6.36 3.40
C ILE A 188 3.49 6.35 4.83
N ASN A 189 4.05 5.22 5.29
CA ASN A 189 4.62 5.12 6.64
C ASN A 189 5.78 6.09 6.86
N ASN A 190 6.65 6.26 5.88
CA ASN A 190 7.77 7.20 5.96
C ASN A 190 7.26 8.65 6.13
N GLU A 191 6.22 9.04 5.39
CA GLU A 191 5.62 10.37 5.55
C GLU A 191 4.93 10.52 6.92
N LEU A 192 4.24 9.47 7.38
CA LEU A 192 3.65 9.48 8.73
C LEU A 192 4.71 9.58 9.83
N GLU A 193 5.85 8.89 9.70
CA GLU A 193 6.96 8.99 10.65
C GLU A 193 7.58 10.40 10.68
N LYS A 194 7.75 11.05 9.53
CA LYS A 194 8.18 12.47 9.47
C LYS A 194 7.20 13.39 10.21
N LEU A 195 5.90 13.22 9.97
CA LEU A 195 4.88 14.03 10.67
C LEU A 195 4.92 13.81 12.18
N GLN A 196 5.18 12.60 12.67
CA GLN A 196 5.27 12.28 14.10
C GLN A 196 6.54 12.89 14.75
N ILE A 197 7.58 13.19 13.99
CA ILE A 197 8.77 13.92 14.50
C ILE A 197 8.45 15.39 14.70
N ILE A 198 7.62 15.97 13.85
CA ILE A 198 7.35 17.43 13.80
C ILE A 198 6.16 17.79 14.68
N LEU A 199 5.12 16.96 14.71
CA LEU A 199 3.86 17.24 15.40
C LEU A 199 3.88 16.71 16.84
N ALA A 200 3.29 17.46 17.76
CA ALA A 200 3.14 17.02 19.12
C ALA A 200 2.27 15.75 19.22
N GLU A 201 2.60 14.89 20.19
CA GLU A 201 1.78 13.70 20.50
C GLU A 201 0.33 14.11 20.84
N GLY A 202 -0.63 13.31 20.43
CA GLY A 202 -2.06 13.62 20.57
C GLY A 202 -2.64 14.46 19.43
N THR A 203 -1.82 14.92 18.48
CA THR A 203 -2.28 15.75 17.37
C THR A 203 -3.18 14.96 16.41
N GLN A 204 -4.27 15.60 15.96
CA GLN A 204 -5.02 15.15 14.80
C GLN A 204 -4.37 15.69 13.53
N ILE A 205 -3.80 14.79 12.70
CA ILE A 205 -3.19 15.15 11.42
C ILE A 205 -4.28 15.70 10.49
N SER A 206 -4.12 16.95 10.07
CA SER A 206 -5.04 17.70 9.21
C SER A 206 -4.50 17.82 7.77
N PRO A 207 -5.34 18.27 6.80
CA PRO A 207 -4.88 18.64 5.47
C PRO A 207 -3.78 19.71 5.46
N ASP A 208 -3.82 20.66 6.41
CA ASP A 208 -2.79 21.70 6.53
C ASP A 208 -1.44 21.08 6.89
N HIS A 209 -1.40 20.14 7.84
CA HIS A 209 -0.16 19.43 8.18
C HIS A 209 0.41 18.64 6.98
N ILE A 210 -0.45 18.07 6.13
CA ILE A 210 -0.02 17.38 4.90
C ILE A 210 0.57 18.37 3.90
N GLU A 211 -0.07 19.51 3.68
CA GLU A 211 0.40 20.54 2.76
C GLU A 211 1.75 21.11 3.20
N GLU A 212 1.85 21.51 4.47
CA GLU A 212 3.04 22.16 5.02
C GLU A 212 4.28 21.25 5.08
N ASN A 213 4.09 19.96 5.36
CA ASN A 213 5.19 19.06 5.67
C ASN A 213 5.48 18.02 4.56
N ILE A 214 4.53 17.76 3.69
CA ILE A 214 4.65 16.76 2.60
C ILE A 214 4.61 17.43 1.23
N GLY A 215 4.09 18.67 1.16
CA GLY A 215 4.00 19.45 -0.08
C GLY A 215 2.82 19.09 -0.98
N ILE A 216 1.84 18.35 -0.47
CA ILE A 216 0.62 18.02 -1.21
C ILE A 216 -0.39 19.15 -0.99
N SER A 217 -0.75 19.88 -2.05
CA SER A 217 -1.70 20.97 -1.92
C SER A 217 -3.07 20.49 -1.42
N LYS A 218 -3.57 21.11 -0.37
CA LYS A 218 -4.89 20.82 0.20
C LYS A 218 -6.05 21.32 -0.65
N ASP A 219 -5.79 22.30 -1.52
CA ASP A 219 -6.79 22.97 -2.35
C ASP A 219 -6.73 22.60 -3.83
N TYR A 220 -5.53 22.22 -4.32
CA TYR A 220 -5.26 21.90 -5.71
C TYR A 220 -4.76 20.45 -5.85
N ASN A 221 -5.68 19.50 -5.67
CA ASN A 221 -5.43 18.06 -5.81
C ASN A 221 -6.62 17.40 -6.54
N ASN A 222 -6.46 16.15 -6.94
CA ASN A 222 -7.52 15.45 -7.69
C ASN A 222 -8.81 15.24 -6.87
N PHE A 223 -8.70 15.13 -5.53
CA PHE A 223 -9.88 15.05 -4.67
C PHE A 223 -10.72 16.33 -4.75
N GLU A 224 -10.09 17.50 -4.65
CA GLU A 224 -10.76 18.80 -4.76
C GLU A 224 -11.28 19.05 -6.19
N LEU A 225 -10.54 18.59 -7.22
CA LEU A 225 -11.03 18.65 -8.61
C LEU A 225 -12.32 17.84 -8.79
N ARG A 226 -12.33 16.61 -8.33
CA ARG A 226 -13.46 15.70 -8.38
C ARG A 226 -14.69 16.27 -7.66
N LYS A 227 -14.47 16.84 -6.46
CA LYS A 227 -15.49 17.51 -5.68
C LYS A 227 -16.04 18.75 -6.42
N ALA A 228 -15.17 19.61 -6.92
CA ALA A 228 -15.57 20.82 -7.68
C ALA A 228 -16.37 20.45 -8.93
N ILE A 229 -15.98 19.40 -9.66
CA ILE A 229 -16.74 18.89 -10.80
C ILE A 229 -18.11 18.37 -10.35
N GLY A 230 -18.16 17.54 -9.30
CA GLY A 230 -19.40 16.98 -8.76
C GLY A 230 -20.41 18.03 -8.32
N GLU A 231 -19.93 19.11 -7.71
CA GLU A 231 -20.70 20.28 -7.29
C GLU A 231 -21.02 21.25 -8.45
N ARG A 232 -20.47 21.02 -9.65
CA ARG A 232 -20.49 21.96 -10.79
C ARG A 232 -19.89 23.33 -10.45
N ASN A 233 -18.92 23.37 -9.55
CA ASN A 233 -18.15 24.57 -9.27
C ASN A 233 -17.10 24.79 -10.36
N VAL A 234 -17.55 25.39 -11.47
CA VAL A 234 -16.77 25.59 -12.70
C VAL A 234 -15.49 26.39 -12.41
N LEU A 235 -15.61 27.46 -11.60
CA LEU A 235 -14.48 28.34 -11.30
C LEU A 235 -13.37 27.60 -10.53
N LYS A 236 -13.74 26.84 -9.49
CA LYS A 236 -12.78 26.06 -8.69
C LYS A 236 -12.14 24.97 -9.54
N ALA A 237 -12.93 24.24 -10.33
CA ALA A 237 -12.43 23.20 -11.22
C ALA A 237 -11.40 23.74 -12.23
N HIS A 238 -11.66 24.90 -12.84
CA HIS A 238 -10.70 25.55 -13.74
C HIS A 238 -9.42 25.99 -13.05
N LYS A 239 -9.49 26.55 -11.83
CA LYS A 239 -8.31 26.92 -11.05
C LYS A 239 -7.40 25.70 -10.80
N ILE A 240 -8.01 24.57 -10.42
CA ILE A 240 -7.26 23.32 -10.16
C ILE A 240 -6.62 22.80 -11.45
N VAL A 241 -7.35 22.76 -12.55
CA VAL A 241 -6.82 22.31 -13.85
C VAL A 241 -5.70 23.21 -14.37
N ASN A 242 -5.79 24.53 -14.16
CA ASN A 242 -4.70 25.44 -14.48
C ASN A 242 -3.44 25.12 -13.65
N TYR A 243 -3.60 24.94 -12.34
CA TYR A 243 -2.49 24.55 -11.46
C TYR A 243 -1.83 23.22 -11.91
N PHE A 244 -2.63 22.23 -12.32
CA PHE A 244 -2.11 20.98 -12.85
C PHE A 244 -1.32 21.17 -14.15
N GLY A 245 -1.80 22.05 -15.03
CA GLY A 245 -1.12 22.41 -16.29
C GLY A 245 0.24 23.09 -16.04
N GLU A 246 0.35 23.89 -14.99
CA GLU A 246 1.58 24.57 -14.59
C GLU A 246 2.55 23.63 -13.83
N ASN A 247 2.03 22.56 -13.20
CA ASN A 247 2.78 21.57 -12.41
C ASN A 247 2.58 20.14 -12.93
N PRO A 248 2.90 19.84 -14.20
CA PRO A 248 2.56 18.56 -14.84
C PRO A 248 3.36 17.35 -14.32
N LYS A 249 4.53 17.58 -13.68
CA LYS A 249 5.33 16.51 -13.07
C LYS A 249 4.64 15.93 -11.82
N ASP A 250 4.06 16.80 -11.02
CA ASP A 250 3.38 16.42 -9.77
C ASP A 250 1.93 16.00 -10.02
N ASN A 251 1.34 16.47 -11.14
CA ASN A 251 -0.03 16.21 -11.52
C ASN A 251 -0.14 15.65 -12.96
N PRO A 252 0.36 14.44 -13.23
CA PRO A 252 0.30 13.86 -14.56
C PRO A 252 -1.15 13.66 -15.05
N MET A 253 -1.46 14.11 -16.26
CA MET A 253 -2.81 14.00 -16.85
C MET A 253 -3.36 12.57 -16.80
N VAL A 254 -2.53 11.56 -17.06
CA VAL A 254 -2.95 10.15 -17.07
C VAL A 254 -3.50 9.72 -15.71
N VAL A 255 -2.90 10.20 -14.62
CA VAL A 255 -3.37 9.94 -13.26
C VAL A 255 -4.70 10.63 -13.02
N THR A 256 -4.82 11.92 -13.36
CA THR A 256 -6.07 12.70 -13.25
C THR A 256 -7.21 12.05 -14.00
N VAL A 257 -7.00 11.66 -15.26
CA VAL A 257 -8.02 10.99 -16.09
C VAL A 257 -8.45 9.65 -15.47
N SER A 258 -7.50 8.85 -14.96
CA SER A 258 -7.79 7.58 -14.30
C SER A 258 -8.65 7.76 -13.05
N LEU A 259 -8.33 8.75 -12.21
CA LEU A 259 -9.09 9.06 -10.99
C LEU A 259 -10.50 9.59 -11.30
N LEU A 260 -10.63 10.45 -12.32
CA LEU A 260 -11.93 10.90 -12.79
C LEU A 260 -12.76 9.74 -13.37
N PHE A 261 -12.14 8.84 -14.13
CA PHE A 261 -12.82 7.64 -14.63
C PHE A 261 -13.35 6.76 -13.50
N SER A 262 -12.53 6.52 -12.47
CA SER A 262 -12.97 5.78 -11.28
C SER A 262 -14.16 6.46 -10.59
N TYR A 263 -14.10 7.78 -10.42
CA TYR A 263 -15.17 8.58 -9.81
C TYR A 263 -16.48 8.51 -10.60
N PHE A 264 -16.44 8.74 -11.91
CA PHE A 264 -17.65 8.67 -12.75
C PHE A 264 -18.18 7.24 -12.89
N SER A 265 -17.33 6.22 -12.84
CA SER A 265 -17.74 4.82 -12.77
C SER A 265 -18.49 4.53 -11.47
N GLN A 266 -18.04 5.07 -10.34
CA GLN A 266 -18.76 4.99 -9.06
C GLN A 266 -20.10 5.74 -9.11
N LEU A 267 -20.18 6.90 -9.77
CA LEU A 267 -21.46 7.62 -10.00
C LEU A 267 -22.43 6.80 -10.85
N LEU A 268 -21.92 6.12 -11.89
CA LEU A 268 -22.74 5.22 -12.69
C LEU A 268 -23.31 4.08 -11.83
N HIS A 269 -22.46 3.49 -10.99
CA HIS A 269 -22.89 2.46 -10.03
C HIS A 269 -23.92 3.02 -9.04
N PHE A 270 -23.72 4.23 -8.50
CA PHE A 270 -24.68 4.92 -7.63
C PHE A 270 -26.07 5.02 -8.25
N HIS A 271 -26.16 5.38 -9.54
CA HIS A 271 -27.44 5.47 -10.25
C HIS A 271 -28.18 4.13 -10.34
N GLY A 272 -27.46 3.01 -10.39
CA GLY A 272 -28.01 1.65 -10.40
C GLY A 272 -28.44 1.11 -9.04
N LEU A 273 -28.09 1.81 -7.94
CA LEU A 273 -28.46 1.35 -6.59
C LEU A 273 -29.96 1.50 -6.33
N LYS A 274 -30.58 0.47 -5.80
CA LYS A 274 -31.97 0.49 -5.31
C LYS A 274 -32.06 1.24 -3.97
N ASP A 275 -31.16 0.91 -3.02
CA ASP A 275 -31.05 1.59 -1.72
C ASP A 275 -29.95 2.64 -1.80
N LYS A 276 -30.36 3.91 -1.62
CA LYS A 276 -29.48 5.09 -1.62
C LYS A 276 -29.23 5.64 -0.22
N SER A 277 -29.48 4.83 0.83
CA SER A 277 -29.09 5.20 2.17
C SER A 277 -27.57 5.38 2.29
N PRO A 278 -27.08 6.31 3.12
CA PRO A 278 -25.62 6.58 3.21
C PRO A 278 -24.79 5.32 3.51
N ARG A 279 -25.31 4.41 4.32
CA ARG A 279 -24.62 3.14 4.65
C ARG A 279 -24.53 2.20 3.45
N SER A 280 -25.63 2.07 2.69
CA SER A 280 -25.67 1.24 1.49
C SER A 280 -24.76 1.80 0.40
N VAL A 281 -24.80 3.12 0.17
CA VAL A 281 -23.94 3.82 -0.79
C VAL A 281 -22.46 3.64 -0.42
N ALA A 282 -22.05 3.88 0.82
CA ALA A 282 -20.68 3.71 1.27
C ALA A 282 -20.16 2.29 1.01
N SER A 283 -20.98 1.28 1.32
CA SER A 283 -20.64 -0.12 1.12
C SER A 283 -20.56 -0.50 -0.37
N ALA A 284 -21.55 -0.10 -1.17
CA ALA A 284 -21.63 -0.45 -2.59
C ALA A 284 -20.53 0.21 -3.40
N LEU A 285 -20.27 1.51 -3.17
CA LEU A 285 -19.23 2.26 -3.87
C LEU A 285 -17.82 2.02 -3.28
N LYS A 286 -17.72 1.35 -2.13
CA LYS A 286 -16.48 1.12 -1.38
C LYS A 286 -15.77 2.44 -1.03
N VAL A 287 -16.54 3.44 -0.62
CA VAL A 287 -16.04 4.77 -0.24
C VAL A 287 -16.20 5.01 1.26
N ASN A 288 -15.38 5.91 1.81
CA ASN A 288 -15.54 6.31 3.20
C ASN A 288 -16.92 7.00 3.39
N PRO A 289 -17.69 6.65 4.42
CA PRO A 289 -18.99 7.28 4.72
C PRO A 289 -18.97 8.81 4.76
N TYR A 290 -17.84 9.39 5.15
CA TYR A 290 -17.63 10.84 5.16
C TYR A 290 -17.88 11.51 3.80
N PHE A 291 -17.56 10.83 2.68
CA PHE A 291 -17.67 11.38 1.33
C PHE A 291 -18.99 11.03 0.61
N VAL A 292 -19.87 10.28 1.25
CA VAL A 292 -21.13 9.83 0.62
C VAL A 292 -21.98 11.02 0.14
N ASN A 293 -22.01 12.11 0.89
CA ASN A 293 -22.76 13.31 0.52
C ASN A 293 -22.23 13.97 -0.77
N ASP A 294 -20.93 13.90 -1.03
CA ASP A 294 -20.31 14.41 -2.25
C ASP A 294 -20.82 13.61 -3.46
N TYR A 295 -20.94 12.28 -3.33
CA TYR A 295 -21.51 11.42 -4.38
C TYR A 295 -23.00 11.66 -4.60
N ILE A 296 -23.79 11.87 -3.53
CA ILE A 296 -25.21 12.21 -3.63
C ILE A 296 -25.38 13.53 -4.37
N THR A 297 -24.59 14.54 -4.05
CA THR A 297 -24.61 15.85 -4.71
C THR A 297 -24.23 15.72 -6.18
N ALA A 298 -23.15 15.01 -6.46
CA ALA A 298 -22.70 14.79 -7.83
C ALA A 298 -23.72 14.01 -8.67
N ALA A 299 -24.37 12.99 -8.10
CA ALA A 299 -25.40 12.22 -8.82
C ALA A 299 -26.63 13.05 -9.18
N ARG A 300 -26.96 14.07 -8.37
CA ARG A 300 -28.03 15.05 -8.74
C ARG A 300 -27.62 15.93 -9.92
N ASN A 301 -26.36 16.35 -9.95
CA ASN A 301 -25.81 17.24 -10.98
C ASN A 301 -25.46 16.52 -12.28
N PHE A 302 -25.21 15.21 -12.21
CA PHE A 302 -24.85 14.35 -13.33
C PHE A 302 -25.83 13.17 -13.43
N PRO A 303 -26.94 13.32 -14.16
CA PRO A 303 -27.87 12.21 -14.44
C PRO A 303 -27.16 11.07 -15.19
N MET A 304 -27.67 9.85 -15.09
CA MET A 304 -27.04 8.63 -15.61
C MET A 304 -26.58 8.75 -17.07
N ARG A 305 -27.40 9.36 -17.95
CA ARG A 305 -27.04 9.60 -19.34
C ARG A 305 -25.81 10.49 -19.49
N LYS A 306 -25.72 11.55 -18.68
CA LYS A 306 -24.56 12.45 -18.64
C LYS A 306 -23.31 11.75 -18.14
N VAL A 307 -23.43 10.97 -17.05
CA VAL A 307 -22.32 10.16 -16.51
C VAL A 307 -21.77 9.22 -17.58
N SER A 308 -22.65 8.54 -18.33
CA SER A 308 -22.25 7.65 -19.43
C SER A 308 -21.50 8.38 -20.54
N ALA A 309 -21.94 9.58 -20.91
CA ALA A 309 -21.24 10.42 -21.89
C ALA A 309 -19.86 10.86 -21.37
N VAL A 310 -19.75 11.27 -20.09
CA VAL A 310 -18.47 11.64 -19.47
C VAL A 310 -17.50 10.47 -19.46
N VAL A 311 -17.95 9.24 -19.12
CA VAL A 311 -17.11 8.04 -19.15
C VAL A 311 -16.54 7.79 -20.54
N SER A 312 -17.34 8.00 -21.61
CA SER A 312 -16.87 7.88 -22.99
C SER A 312 -15.85 8.96 -23.35
N THR A 313 -16.07 10.20 -22.89
CA THR A 313 -15.12 11.31 -23.05
C THR A 313 -13.80 11.01 -22.33
N LEU A 314 -13.83 10.53 -21.10
CA LEU A 314 -12.63 10.18 -20.34
C LEU A 314 -11.80 9.11 -21.04
N ARG A 315 -12.43 8.10 -21.67
CA ARG A 315 -11.74 7.12 -22.50
C ARG A 315 -11.00 7.75 -23.69
N GLU A 316 -11.63 8.71 -24.37
CA GLU A 316 -10.98 9.46 -25.46
C GLU A 316 -9.72 10.18 -24.96
N PHE A 317 -9.86 10.88 -23.83
CA PHE A 317 -8.74 11.65 -23.24
C PHE A 317 -7.65 10.79 -22.59
N ASP A 318 -7.95 9.59 -22.15
CA ASP A 318 -6.92 8.62 -21.71
C ASP A 318 -6.00 8.26 -22.89
N VAL A 319 -6.56 8.04 -24.06
CA VAL A 319 -5.81 7.75 -25.29
C VAL A 319 -4.99 8.96 -25.75
N LYS A 320 -5.60 10.16 -25.73
CA LYS A 320 -4.91 11.43 -26.06
C LYS A 320 -3.76 11.71 -25.08
N GLY A 321 -3.98 11.52 -23.78
CA GLY A 321 -2.97 11.73 -22.74
C GLY A 321 -1.77 10.78 -22.83
N LYS A 322 -1.93 9.65 -23.50
CA LYS A 322 -0.84 8.70 -23.83
C LYS A 322 -0.16 9.01 -25.17
N GLY A 323 -0.50 10.15 -25.81
CA GLY A 323 0.15 10.64 -27.02
C GLY A 323 -0.49 10.18 -28.33
N VAL A 324 -1.56 9.40 -28.32
CA VAL A 324 -2.22 8.97 -29.56
C VAL A 324 -3.09 10.10 -30.11
N GLY A 325 -2.71 10.62 -31.25
CA GLY A 325 -3.44 11.70 -31.94
C GLY A 325 -3.30 13.11 -31.33
N SER A 326 -2.38 13.29 -30.36
CA SER A 326 -2.25 14.57 -29.63
C SER A 326 -0.79 14.90 -29.22
N ASN A 327 0.20 14.36 -29.88
CA ASN A 327 1.63 14.50 -29.51
C ASN A 327 2.15 15.95 -29.40
N ALA A 328 1.46 16.91 -30.00
CA ALA A 328 1.85 18.32 -30.00
C ALA A 328 1.07 19.18 -29.00
N VAL A 329 0.07 18.62 -28.29
CA VAL A 329 -0.80 19.40 -27.39
C VAL A 329 -0.30 19.25 -25.94
N PRO A 330 -0.04 20.37 -25.23
CA PRO A 330 0.34 20.34 -23.82
C PRO A 330 -0.73 19.64 -22.96
N GLN A 331 -0.30 18.86 -21.96
CA GLN A 331 -1.23 18.14 -21.07
C GLN A 331 -2.22 19.07 -20.36
N GLY A 332 -1.79 20.28 -19.98
CA GLY A 332 -2.65 21.28 -19.36
C GLY A 332 -3.81 21.73 -20.27
N ASP A 333 -3.57 21.84 -21.56
CA ASP A 333 -4.62 22.24 -22.51
C ASP A 333 -5.60 21.10 -22.78
N LEU A 334 -5.11 19.86 -22.83
CA LEU A 334 -5.98 18.68 -22.90
C LEU A 334 -6.87 18.56 -21.65
N LEU A 335 -6.32 18.84 -20.46
CA LEU A 335 -7.11 18.84 -19.21
C LEU A 335 -8.19 19.93 -19.21
N LYS A 336 -7.89 21.13 -19.74
CA LYS A 336 -8.88 22.22 -19.90
C LYS A 336 -10.00 21.82 -20.86
N GLU A 337 -9.64 21.25 -22.02
CA GLU A 337 -10.64 20.73 -22.98
C GLU A 337 -11.50 19.64 -22.34
N LEU A 338 -10.88 18.69 -21.65
CA LEU A 338 -11.61 17.63 -20.93
C LEU A 338 -12.59 18.21 -19.92
N LEU A 339 -12.15 19.18 -19.10
CA LEU A 339 -13.00 19.81 -18.10
C LEU A 339 -14.23 20.49 -18.72
N VAL A 340 -14.03 21.23 -19.82
CA VAL A 340 -15.14 21.86 -20.56
C VAL A 340 -16.14 20.81 -21.03
N ARG A 341 -15.70 19.71 -21.64
CA ARG A 341 -16.57 18.61 -22.09
C ARG A 341 -17.31 17.89 -20.97
N ILE A 342 -16.72 17.79 -19.79
CA ILE A 342 -17.40 17.21 -18.63
C ILE A 342 -18.50 18.13 -18.10
N LEU A 343 -18.24 19.42 -18.04
CA LEU A 343 -19.14 20.42 -17.44
C LEU A 343 -20.20 20.96 -18.41
N SER A 344 -19.96 20.92 -19.71
CA SER A 344 -21.01 21.21 -20.73
C SER A 344 -22.11 20.17 -20.70
#